data_256b9b24602092159113962a9d612d09
#
_entry.id   256b9b24602092159113962a9d612d09
#
_cell.length_a   1.000
_cell.length_b   1.000
_cell.length_c   1.000
_cell.angle_alpha   90.00
_cell.angle_beta   90.00
_cell.angle_gamma   90.00
#
_symmetry.space_group_name_H-M   'P 1'
#
loop_
_entity.id
_entity.type
_entity.pdbx_description
1 polymer ?
#
loop_
_entity_poly.entity_id
_entity_poly.type
_entity_poly.pdbx_seq_one_letter_code
_entity_poly.pdbx_strand_id
1 'polypeptide(L)'
;MIILSETTDNLQVVLGGAITTNQLQCFTAWRDRTSSTFIAGRTVINTNSTTDVTIAAAPASSTQRVIDYISIYNRDTVNATVTVKLDANGTEYILFKCTLATGESIQYQEGVGFNVFANSGAIKQSINQGNNTIGTAMTAVVLGSDVINNNAVANTIENVTGLSFPVTSGNTYVFEFTIAYTAAATTTGSRWSISGPATTILCYTSEYSLAATTTTRNANNITYDLPAGSSATSAGTTTGNQA
;
A
#
# COMPACT_ATOMS: atom_id res chain seq x y z
N MET A 1 17.65 5.16 -16.30
CA MET A 1 17.71 5.96 -17.53
C MET A 1 17.42 5.06 -18.72
N ILE A 2 16.49 5.45 -19.60
CA ILE A 2 16.17 4.77 -20.87
C ILE A 2 16.77 5.62 -21.98
N ILE A 3 17.59 5.00 -22.84
CA ILE A 3 18.24 5.65 -23.97
C ILE A 3 17.93 4.84 -25.25
N LEU A 4 17.53 5.53 -26.30
CA LEU A 4 17.48 5.01 -27.66
C LEU A 4 18.69 5.55 -28.39
N SER A 5 19.56 4.68 -28.87
CA SER A 5 20.85 5.05 -29.47
C SER A 5 20.93 4.73 -30.97
N GLU A 6 20.11 3.80 -31.43
CA GLU A 6 20.12 3.37 -32.83
C GLU A 6 18.91 3.95 -33.57
N THR A 7 19.06 4.15 -34.88
CA THR A 7 17.98 4.64 -35.75
C THR A 7 16.82 3.65 -35.91
N THR A 8 16.94 2.49 -35.33
CA THR A 8 15.95 1.40 -35.30
C THR A 8 15.33 1.18 -33.93
N ASP A 9 15.90 1.81 -32.88
CA ASP A 9 15.38 1.69 -31.53
C ASP A 9 14.09 2.47 -31.37
N ASN A 10 13.06 1.86 -30.82
CA ASN A 10 11.88 2.61 -30.45
C ASN A 10 11.26 2.06 -29.13
N LEU A 11 10.56 2.93 -28.42
CA LEU A 11 9.85 2.56 -27.21
C LEU A 11 8.39 2.34 -27.54
N GLN A 12 7.86 1.21 -27.14
CA GLN A 12 6.52 0.78 -27.44
C GLN A 12 5.72 0.46 -26.20
N VAL A 13 4.40 0.52 -26.34
CA VAL A 13 3.43 0.05 -25.37
C VAL A 13 2.43 -0.89 -26.04
N VAL A 14 2.06 -1.96 -25.35
CA VAL A 14 1.02 -2.90 -25.77
C VAL A 14 0.19 -3.33 -24.57
N LEU A 15 -1.08 -3.63 -24.81
CA LEU A 15 -1.97 -4.15 -23.78
C LEU A 15 -2.09 -5.68 -23.89
N GLY A 16 -2.30 -6.34 -22.75
CA GLY A 16 -2.48 -7.79 -22.69
C GLY A 16 -3.84 -8.29 -23.18
N GLY A 17 -4.76 -7.39 -23.53
CA GLY A 17 -6.11 -7.70 -24.03
C GLY A 17 -6.75 -6.51 -24.71
N ALA A 18 -7.91 -6.75 -25.33
CA ALA A 18 -8.70 -5.71 -25.95
C ALA A 18 -9.26 -4.74 -24.90
N ILE A 19 -9.37 -3.48 -25.27
CA ILE A 19 -9.99 -2.43 -24.46
C ILE A 19 -11.52 -2.51 -24.58
N THR A 20 -12.21 -2.21 -23.49
CA THR A 20 -13.67 -2.26 -23.44
C THR A 20 -14.30 -0.99 -23.98
N THR A 21 -13.81 0.18 -23.55
CA THR A 21 -14.44 1.46 -23.87
C THR A 21 -13.42 2.50 -24.36
N ASN A 22 -12.31 2.67 -23.64
CA ASN A 22 -11.37 3.75 -23.88
C ASN A 22 -9.92 3.25 -23.92
N GLN A 23 -9.22 3.52 -25.01
CA GLN A 23 -7.77 3.28 -25.08
C GLN A 23 -7.04 4.11 -24.01
N LEU A 24 -5.97 3.57 -23.44
CA LEU A 24 -5.15 4.24 -22.42
C LEU A 24 -4.41 5.43 -23.05
N GLN A 25 -4.30 6.52 -22.28
CA GLN A 25 -3.56 7.70 -22.70
C GLN A 25 -2.08 7.55 -22.39
N CYS A 26 -1.23 7.79 -23.38
CA CYS A 26 0.21 7.74 -23.27
C CYS A 26 0.81 9.12 -23.53
N PHE A 27 1.66 9.55 -22.63
CA PHE A 27 2.48 10.75 -22.76
C PHE A 27 3.94 10.36 -22.54
N THR A 28 4.84 10.77 -23.42
CA THR A 28 6.28 10.58 -23.28
C THR A 28 6.99 11.90 -23.55
N ALA A 29 7.83 12.33 -22.60
CA ALA A 29 8.76 13.45 -22.79
C ALA A 29 10.17 12.88 -22.98
N TRP A 30 10.90 13.45 -23.90
CA TRP A 30 12.25 13.02 -24.27
C TRP A 30 13.12 14.18 -24.69
N ARG A 31 14.42 13.95 -24.72
CA ARG A 31 15.41 14.88 -25.25
C ARG A 31 16.37 14.18 -26.18
N ASP A 32 16.65 14.80 -27.28
CA ASP A 32 17.69 14.39 -28.22
C ASP A 32 18.99 15.11 -27.94
N ARG A 33 20.08 14.36 -27.92
CA ARG A 33 21.44 14.86 -27.74
C ARG A 33 22.31 14.47 -28.93
N THR A 34 22.96 15.46 -29.48
CA THR A 34 24.09 15.29 -30.41
C THR A 34 25.38 15.77 -29.73
N SER A 35 26.50 15.80 -30.45
CA SER A 35 27.74 16.40 -29.95
C SER A 35 27.64 17.90 -29.63
N SER A 36 26.65 18.59 -30.18
CA SER A 36 26.56 20.07 -30.11
C SER A 36 25.17 20.60 -29.82
N THR A 37 24.13 19.77 -29.85
CA THR A 37 22.72 20.23 -29.70
C THR A 37 21.98 19.42 -28.66
N PHE A 38 20.99 20.10 -28.07
CA PHE A 38 19.98 19.51 -27.19
C PHE A 38 18.60 19.95 -27.70
N ILE A 39 17.71 18.98 -27.97
CA ILE A 39 16.35 19.24 -28.44
C ILE A 39 15.38 18.44 -27.59
N ALA A 40 14.48 19.12 -26.89
CA ALA A 40 13.41 18.48 -26.14
C ALA A 40 12.19 18.22 -27.03
N GLY A 41 11.50 17.12 -26.78
CA GLY A 41 10.28 16.77 -27.50
C GLY A 41 9.32 15.94 -26.66
N ARG A 42 8.15 15.68 -27.23
CA ARG A 42 7.14 14.84 -26.60
C ARG A 42 6.35 14.05 -27.63
N THR A 43 5.79 12.93 -27.19
CA THR A 43 4.78 12.14 -27.90
C THR A 43 3.52 12.06 -27.04
N VAL A 44 2.36 12.28 -27.64
CA VAL A 44 1.05 12.10 -27.02
C VAL A 44 0.23 11.20 -27.93
N ILE A 45 -0.13 10.02 -27.43
CA ILE A 45 -0.83 8.99 -28.22
C ILE A 45 -1.69 8.13 -27.30
N ASN A 46 -2.61 7.36 -27.88
CA ASN A 46 -3.36 6.34 -27.14
C ASN A 46 -2.84 4.94 -27.50
N THR A 47 -3.03 3.98 -26.59
CA THR A 47 -2.82 2.55 -26.89
C THR A 47 -3.75 2.09 -28.01
N ASN A 48 -3.47 0.92 -28.58
CA ASN A 48 -4.30 0.29 -29.59
C ASN A 48 -4.51 -1.21 -29.26
N SER A 49 -5.13 -1.45 -28.10
CA SER A 49 -5.40 -2.80 -27.59
C SER A 49 -4.14 -3.67 -27.62
N THR A 50 -4.18 -4.81 -28.27
CA THR A 50 -3.06 -5.77 -28.37
C THR A 50 -2.05 -5.44 -29.48
N THR A 51 -2.21 -4.30 -30.14
CA THR A 51 -1.28 -3.82 -31.16
C THR A 51 -0.23 -2.92 -30.53
N ASP A 52 1.02 -3.07 -30.92
CA ASP A 52 2.12 -2.22 -30.47
C ASP A 52 1.94 -0.78 -30.91
N VAL A 53 2.13 0.14 -29.99
CA VAL A 53 2.08 1.57 -30.24
C VAL A 53 3.40 2.20 -29.83
N THR A 54 4.05 2.87 -30.79
CA THR A 54 5.29 3.60 -30.52
C THR A 54 5.02 4.86 -29.71
N ILE A 55 5.52 4.90 -28.48
CA ILE A 55 5.43 6.05 -27.55
C ILE A 55 6.67 6.93 -27.59
N ALA A 56 7.79 6.44 -28.11
CA ALA A 56 8.95 7.25 -28.51
C ALA A 56 9.60 6.61 -29.74
N ALA A 57 9.61 7.34 -30.83
CA ALA A 57 10.23 6.92 -32.09
C ALA A 57 11.76 6.88 -31.97
N ALA A 58 12.40 6.16 -32.87
CA ALA A 58 13.85 6.12 -33.00
C ALA A 58 14.46 7.53 -33.16
N PRO A 59 15.68 7.75 -32.60
CA PRO A 59 16.42 8.98 -32.88
C PRO A 59 16.91 9.06 -34.32
N ALA A 60 17.27 10.26 -34.74
CA ALA A 60 17.99 10.44 -35.99
C ALA A 60 19.42 9.87 -35.89
N SER A 61 20.06 9.66 -37.05
CA SER A 61 21.48 9.24 -37.08
C SER A 61 22.36 10.22 -36.30
N SER A 62 23.35 9.67 -35.60
CA SER A 62 24.29 10.43 -34.73
C SER A 62 23.61 11.19 -33.56
N THR A 63 22.42 10.74 -33.16
CA THR A 63 21.64 11.31 -32.06
C THR A 63 21.32 10.24 -31.05
N GLN A 64 21.32 10.59 -29.76
CA GLN A 64 20.79 9.76 -28.69
C GLN A 64 19.53 10.41 -28.16
N ARG A 65 18.46 9.64 -28.05
CA ARG A 65 17.19 10.05 -27.42
C ARG A 65 17.14 9.51 -26.00
N VAL A 66 17.09 10.40 -25.04
CA VAL A 66 16.91 10.08 -23.62
C VAL A 66 15.44 10.27 -23.26
N ILE A 67 14.85 9.28 -22.63
CA ILE A 67 13.48 9.37 -22.13
C ILE A 67 13.51 9.95 -20.71
N ASP A 68 12.89 11.10 -20.56
CA ASP A 68 12.82 11.81 -19.29
C ASP A 68 11.63 11.39 -18.45
N TYR A 69 10.47 11.25 -19.11
CA TYR A 69 9.22 10.96 -18.45
C TYR A 69 8.28 10.16 -19.36
N ILE A 70 7.57 9.21 -18.77
CA ILE A 70 6.47 8.49 -19.38
C ILE A 70 5.29 8.52 -18.42
N SER A 71 4.09 8.73 -18.94
CA SER A 71 2.85 8.53 -18.21
C SER A 71 1.89 7.71 -19.06
N ILE A 72 1.35 6.63 -18.51
CA ILE A 72 0.32 5.81 -19.13
C ILE A 72 -0.84 5.71 -18.17
N TYR A 73 -1.98 6.31 -18.51
CA TYR A 73 -3.16 6.43 -17.67
C TYR A 73 -4.28 5.52 -18.16
N ASN A 74 -4.79 4.66 -17.28
CA ASN A 74 -5.94 3.82 -17.56
C ASN A 74 -7.24 4.60 -17.36
N ARG A 75 -7.80 5.10 -18.44
CA ARG A 75 -9.14 5.72 -18.49
C ARG A 75 -10.25 4.75 -18.91
N ASP A 76 -9.91 3.47 -19.11
CA ASP A 76 -10.93 2.47 -19.42
C ASP A 76 -11.76 2.12 -18.18
N THR A 77 -12.91 1.50 -18.39
CA THR A 77 -13.84 1.10 -17.32
C THR A 77 -13.45 -0.22 -16.65
N VAL A 78 -12.41 -0.88 -17.17
CA VAL A 78 -11.90 -2.16 -16.64
C VAL A 78 -10.40 -2.13 -16.45
N ASN A 79 -9.88 -3.15 -15.77
CA ASN A 79 -8.44 -3.32 -15.59
C ASN A 79 -7.75 -3.59 -16.92
N ALA A 80 -6.59 -2.99 -17.14
CA ALA A 80 -5.77 -3.17 -18.31
C ALA A 80 -4.34 -3.62 -17.93
N THR A 81 -3.88 -4.75 -18.50
CA THR A 81 -2.47 -5.15 -18.36
C THR A 81 -1.65 -4.41 -19.41
N VAL A 82 -0.68 -3.65 -18.96
CA VAL A 82 0.17 -2.79 -19.79
C VAL A 82 1.59 -3.36 -19.79
N THR A 83 2.19 -3.44 -20.97
CA THR A 83 3.60 -3.77 -21.15
C THR A 83 4.28 -2.61 -21.86
N VAL A 84 5.34 -2.06 -21.25
CA VAL A 84 6.26 -1.10 -21.86
C VAL A 84 7.50 -1.87 -22.30
N LYS A 85 7.91 -1.73 -23.54
CA LYS A 85 9.03 -2.46 -24.12
C LYS A 85 9.90 -1.58 -25.01
N LEU A 86 11.16 -1.94 -25.08
CA LEU A 86 12.11 -1.44 -26.07
C LEU A 86 12.11 -2.41 -27.25
N ASP A 87 11.86 -1.90 -28.42
CA ASP A 87 12.12 -2.61 -29.66
C ASP A 87 13.48 -2.13 -30.22
N ALA A 88 14.46 -3.00 -30.13
CA ALA A 88 15.80 -2.79 -30.64
C ALA A 88 15.98 -3.56 -31.95
N ASN A 89 15.72 -2.90 -33.07
CA ASN A 89 15.81 -3.48 -34.40
C ASN A 89 15.02 -4.80 -34.59
N GLY A 90 13.78 -4.83 -34.14
CA GLY A 90 12.90 -6.00 -34.19
C GLY A 90 13.06 -7.00 -33.06
N THR A 91 13.98 -6.76 -32.12
CA THR A 91 14.10 -7.55 -30.89
C THR A 91 13.48 -6.77 -29.74
N GLU A 92 12.49 -7.37 -29.11
CA GLU A 92 11.73 -6.73 -28.03
C GLU A 92 12.26 -7.07 -26.64
N TYR A 93 12.44 -6.05 -25.82
CA TYR A 93 12.84 -6.17 -24.41
C TYR A 93 11.79 -5.53 -23.50
N ILE A 94 11.19 -6.33 -22.62
CA ILE A 94 10.21 -5.81 -21.64
C ILE A 94 10.93 -4.97 -20.60
N LEU A 95 10.60 -3.70 -20.51
CA LEU A 95 11.12 -2.78 -19.51
C LEU A 95 10.25 -2.75 -18.26
N PHE A 96 8.93 -2.83 -18.44
CA PHE A 96 7.97 -2.82 -17.35
C PHE A 96 6.65 -3.48 -17.75
N LYS A 97 6.02 -4.19 -16.81
CA LYS A 97 4.70 -4.79 -17.02
C LYS A 97 3.90 -4.75 -15.72
N CYS A 98 2.67 -4.28 -15.79
CA CYS A 98 1.73 -4.33 -14.66
C CYS A 98 0.28 -4.32 -15.13
N THR A 99 -0.64 -4.56 -14.20
CA THR A 99 -2.08 -4.37 -14.42
C THR A 99 -2.53 -3.10 -13.71
N LEU A 100 -3.14 -2.18 -14.46
CA LEU A 100 -3.72 -0.93 -13.97
C LEU A 100 -5.22 -1.09 -13.80
N ALA A 101 -5.74 -0.77 -12.62
CA ALA A 101 -7.17 -0.56 -12.43
C ALA A 101 -7.62 0.75 -13.10
N THR A 102 -8.92 0.94 -13.26
CA THR A 102 -9.49 2.20 -13.75
C THR A 102 -9.01 3.38 -12.92
N GLY A 103 -8.49 4.41 -13.59
CA GLY A 103 -7.99 5.63 -12.93
C GLY A 103 -6.54 5.52 -12.42
N GLU A 104 -5.89 4.37 -12.55
CA GLU A 104 -4.46 4.21 -12.18
C GLU A 104 -3.54 4.59 -13.34
N SER A 105 -2.30 4.89 -13.02
CA SER A 105 -1.28 5.21 -14.03
C SER A 105 0.08 4.59 -13.73
N ILE A 106 0.81 4.27 -14.80
CA ILE A 106 2.26 4.05 -14.77
C ILE A 106 2.93 5.39 -15.00
N GLN A 107 3.97 5.68 -14.23
CA GLN A 107 4.87 6.79 -14.51
C GLN A 107 6.32 6.30 -14.45
N TYR A 108 7.09 6.73 -15.43
CA TYR A 108 8.54 6.61 -15.44
C TYR A 108 9.14 8.00 -15.33
N GLN A 109 10.13 8.14 -14.51
CA GLN A 109 10.94 9.36 -14.41
C GLN A 109 12.41 8.97 -14.43
N GLU A 110 13.21 9.72 -15.20
CA GLU A 110 14.66 9.52 -15.21
C GLU A 110 15.24 9.64 -13.79
N GLY A 111 16.11 8.72 -13.42
CA GLY A 111 16.72 8.65 -12.08
C GLY A 111 15.87 7.97 -11.01
N VAL A 112 14.57 7.80 -11.24
CA VAL A 112 13.65 7.17 -10.28
C VAL A 112 13.21 5.77 -10.75
N GLY A 113 12.91 5.62 -12.05
CA GLY A 113 12.37 4.38 -12.62
C GLY A 113 10.86 4.40 -12.79
N PHE A 114 10.27 3.21 -12.91
CA PHE A 114 8.82 3.03 -13.05
C PHE A 114 8.13 2.96 -11.70
N ASN A 115 7.00 3.66 -11.57
CA ASN A 115 6.09 3.58 -10.45
C ASN A 115 4.65 3.43 -10.95
N VAL A 116 3.81 2.79 -10.16
CA VAL A 116 2.36 2.74 -10.40
C VAL A 116 1.69 3.64 -9.37
N PHE A 117 0.79 4.50 -9.84
CA PHE A 117 0.01 5.41 -9.01
C PHE A 117 -1.44 4.95 -8.98
N ALA A 118 -1.99 4.89 -7.77
CA ALA A 118 -3.41 4.68 -7.55
C ALA A 118 -4.23 5.87 -8.04
N ASN A 119 -5.54 5.69 -8.22
CA ASN A 119 -6.46 6.76 -8.59
C ASN A 119 -6.46 7.95 -7.58
N SER A 120 -6.06 7.71 -6.35
CA SER A 120 -5.84 8.74 -5.32
C SER A 120 -4.57 9.58 -5.52
N GLY A 121 -3.71 9.22 -6.48
CA GLY A 121 -2.39 9.82 -6.67
C GLY A 121 -1.28 9.27 -5.77
N ALA A 122 -1.59 8.35 -4.85
CA ALA A 122 -0.58 7.68 -4.05
C ALA A 122 0.21 6.67 -4.88
N ILE A 123 1.51 6.50 -4.59
CA ILE A 123 2.30 5.43 -5.20
C ILE A 123 1.74 4.08 -4.73
N LYS A 124 1.34 3.25 -5.68
CA LYS A 124 0.92 1.89 -5.44
C LYS A 124 2.17 1.03 -5.30
N GLN A 125 2.66 0.89 -4.08
CA GLN A 125 3.74 -0.06 -3.84
C GLN A 125 3.20 -1.47 -4.02
N SER A 126 3.60 -2.14 -5.09
CA SER A 126 3.45 -3.58 -5.21
C SER A 126 4.47 -4.23 -4.29
N ILE A 127 4.05 -4.54 -3.08
CA ILE A 127 4.84 -5.36 -2.17
C ILE A 127 4.66 -6.82 -2.58
N ASN A 128 5.22 -7.15 -3.73
CA ASN A 128 5.47 -8.52 -4.14
C ASN A 128 6.97 -8.78 -4.13
N GLN A 129 7.57 -8.64 -2.99
CA GLN A 129 8.82 -9.34 -2.73
C GLN A 129 8.47 -10.58 -1.91
N GLY A 130 8.76 -11.73 -2.50
CA GLY A 130 8.52 -12.98 -1.85
C GLY A 130 9.07 -12.99 -0.43
N ASN A 131 8.23 -13.41 0.46
CA ASN A 131 8.53 -13.94 1.79
C ASN A 131 9.20 -13.04 2.83
N ASN A 132 9.27 -11.73 2.67
CA ASN A 132 9.57 -10.85 3.80
C ASN A 132 8.97 -9.45 3.62
N THR A 133 7.66 -9.40 3.55
CA THR A 133 6.95 -8.12 3.46
C THR A 133 6.65 -7.62 4.86
N ILE A 134 7.54 -6.83 5.40
CA ILE A 134 7.09 -5.78 6.31
C ILE A 134 6.49 -4.71 5.41
N GLY A 135 5.32 -5.00 4.87
CA GLY A 135 4.49 -4.03 4.20
C GLY A 135 3.94 -3.08 5.22
N THR A 136 4.57 -1.97 5.38
CA THR A 136 4.17 -0.92 6.30
C THR A 136 3.04 -0.08 5.74
N ALA A 137 1.92 -0.68 5.41
CA ALA A 137 0.68 0.01 5.56
C ALA A 137 0.29 -0.13 7.04
N MET A 138 0.88 0.67 7.91
CA MET A 138 0.34 0.81 9.25
C MET A 138 -1.03 1.46 9.10
N THR A 139 -2.07 0.70 9.39
CA THR A 139 -3.42 1.24 9.53
C THR A 139 -3.57 1.65 10.98
N ALA A 140 -3.66 2.95 11.23
CA ALA A 140 -4.00 3.47 12.54
C ALA A 140 -5.52 3.55 12.66
N VAL A 141 -6.07 2.95 13.71
CA VAL A 141 -7.48 3.09 14.11
C VAL A 141 -7.51 3.88 15.40
N VAL A 142 -8.18 5.04 15.37
CA VAL A 142 -8.28 5.93 16.52
C VAL A 142 -9.75 6.08 16.88
N LEU A 143 -10.05 5.95 18.18
CA LEU A 143 -11.42 6.23 18.65
C LEU A 143 -11.71 7.73 18.53
N GLY A 144 -12.83 8.06 17.90
CA GLY A 144 -13.29 9.45 17.74
C GLY A 144 -13.99 10.02 18.97
N SER A 145 -14.31 9.17 19.94
CA SER A 145 -14.98 9.53 21.21
C SER A 145 -14.71 8.45 22.26
N ASP A 146 -14.92 8.79 23.51
CA ASP A 146 -14.84 7.87 24.61
C ASP A 146 -15.85 6.72 24.47
N VAL A 147 -15.42 5.52 24.79
CA VAL A 147 -16.28 4.33 24.89
C VAL A 147 -16.50 4.02 26.36
N ILE A 148 -17.75 4.03 26.80
CA ILE A 148 -18.12 3.74 28.17
C ILE A 148 -18.66 2.30 28.23
N ASN A 149 -17.97 1.45 29.00
CA ASN A 149 -18.48 0.13 29.34
C ASN A 149 -19.24 0.21 30.67
N ASN A 150 -20.56 0.09 30.59
CA ASN A 150 -21.45 0.08 31.75
C ASN A 150 -22.01 -1.31 32.05
N ASN A 151 -21.34 -2.37 31.62
CA ASN A 151 -21.82 -3.73 31.88
C ASN A 151 -21.86 -4.01 33.39
N ALA A 152 -23.04 -4.24 33.91
CA ALA A 152 -23.26 -4.56 35.34
C ALA A 152 -22.86 -6.01 35.69
N VAL A 153 -22.60 -6.84 34.70
CA VAL A 153 -22.22 -8.25 34.90
C VAL A 153 -20.73 -8.35 35.08
N ALA A 154 -20.28 -8.68 36.29
CA ALA A 154 -18.87 -8.85 36.59
C ALA A 154 -18.23 -9.95 35.73
N ASN A 155 -16.99 -9.73 35.33
CA ASN A 155 -16.17 -10.66 34.55
C ASN A 155 -16.71 -10.96 33.12
N THR A 156 -17.53 -10.11 32.57
CA THR A 156 -17.97 -10.20 31.18
C THR A 156 -17.05 -9.35 30.31
N ILE A 157 -16.50 -9.95 29.26
CA ILE A 157 -15.66 -9.24 28.27
C ILE A 157 -16.56 -8.67 27.20
N GLU A 158 -16.36 -7.39 26.89
CA GLU A 158 -17.06 -6.69 25.83
C GLU A 158 -16.07 -6.01 24.88
N ASN A 159 -16.47 -5.88 23.63
CA ASN A 159 -15.65 -5.21 22.64
C ASN A 159 -15.67 -3.70 22.84
N VAL A 160 -14.50 -3.08 22.72
CA VAL A 160 -14.39 -1.62 22.64
C VAL A 160 -14.85 -1.20 21.24
N THR A 161 -16.06 -0.70 21.15
CA THR A 161 -16.68 -0.30 19.88
C THR A 161 -15.82 0.72 19.15
N GLY A 162 -15.49 0.44 17.88
CA GLY A 162 -14.64 1.28 17.05
C GLY A 162 -13.14 0.98 17.14
N LEU A 163 -12.69 0.18 18.13
CA LEU A 163 -11.29 -0.25 18.20
C LEU A 163 -11.12 -1.63 17.55
N SER A 164 -11.24 -1.67 16.25
CA SER A 164 -11.11 -2.89 15.46
C SER A 164 -10.59 -2.59 14.06
N PHE A 165 -10.00 -3.60 13.43
CA PHE A 165 -9.58 -3.53 12.03
C PHE A 165 -9.96 -4.81 11.29
N PRO A 166 -10.24 -4.73 9.97
CA PRO A 166 -10.59 -5.90 9.19
C PRO A 166 -9.36 -6.78 8.94
N VAL A 167 -9.57 -8.09 8.99
CA VAL A 167 -8.55 -9.08 8.66
C VAL A 167 -9.02 -9.96 7.50
N THR A 168 -8.07 -10.36 6.66
CA THR A 168 -8.30 -11.22 5.49
C THR A 168 -7.67 -12.58 5.72
N SER A 169 -8.40 -13.65 5.41
CA SER A 169 -7.90 -15.01 5.51
C SER A 169 -6.62 -15.21 4.70
N GLY A 170 -5.67 -15.95 5.23
CA GLY A 170 -4.38 -16.24 4.61
C GLY A 170 -3.29 -15.18 4.87
N ASN A 171 -3.61 -14.07 5.54
CA ASN A 171 -2.64 -13.04 5.87
C ASN A 171 -2.16 -13.15 7.32
N THR A 172 -0.93 -12.67 7.56
CA THR A 172 -0.36 -12.50 8.90
C THR A 172 -0.40 -11.02 9.29
N TYR A 173 -0.83 -10.75 10.50
CA TYR A 173 -0.96 -9.39 11.03
C TYR A 173 -0.09 -9.23 12.27
N VAL A 174 0.56 -8.07 12.38
CA VAL A 174 1.16 -7.58 13.61
C VAL A 174 0.31 -6.41 14.08
N PHE A 175 -0.08 -6.39 15.32
CA PHE A 175 -0.95 -5.36 15.88
C PHE A 175 -0.43 -4.87 17.21
N GLU A 176 -0.78 -3.63 17.52
CA GLU A 176 -0.55 -2.99 18.80
C GLU A 176 -1.78 -2.15 19.15
N PHE A 177 -2.26 -2.27 20.36
CA PHE A 177 -3.31 -1.42 20.90
C PHE A 177 -2.76 -0.65 22.09
N THR A 178 -2.88 0.66 22.07
CA THR A 178 -2.59 1.53 23.20
C THR A 178 -3.88 2.15 23.68
N ILE A 179 -4.28 1.86 24.91
CA ILE A 179 -5.58 2.25 25.44
C ILE A 179 -5.38 3.10 26.70
N ALA A 180 -5.85 4.34 26.66
CA ALA A 180 -6.01 5.15 27.86
C ALA A 180 -7.41 4.93 28.43
N TYR A 181 -7.50 4.64 29.71
CA TYR A 181 -8.78 4.37 30.36
C TYR A 181 -8.87 4.93 31.76
N THR A 182 -10.08 5.16 32.22
CA THR A 182 -10.40 5.49 33.60
C THR A 182 -11.42 4.48 34.13
N ALA A 183 -11.52 4.34 35.42
CA ALA A 183 -12.54 3.51 36.07
C ALA A 183 -13.33 4.33 37.08
N ALA A 184 -14.54 3.87 37.40
CA ALA A 184 -15.48 4.58 38.28
C ALA A 184 -14.97 4.75 39.71
N ALA A 185 -14.09 3.87 40.16
CA ALA A 185 -13.47 3.92 41.48
C ALA A 185 -12.10 3.20 41.49
N THR A 186 -11.25 3.53 42.44
CA THR A 186 -9.95 2.88 42.60
C THR A 186 -10.03 1.40 42.97
N THR A 187 -11.20 0.94 43.41
CA THR A 187 -11.50 -0.46 43.72
C THR A 187 -12.09 -1.22 42.55
N THR A 188 -12.40 -0.55 41.44
CA THR A 188 -12.93 -1.16 40.22
C THR A 188 -11.79 -1.56 39.28
N GLY A 189 -11.60 -2.86 39.11
CA GLY A 189 -10.56 -3.39 38.25
C GLY A 189 -10.99 -3.48 36.77
N SER A 190 -10.01 -3.39 35.87
CA SER A 190 -10.17 -3.65 34.43
C SER A 190 -9.28 -4.81 34.01
N ARG A 191 -9.73 -5.57 33.04
CA ARG A 191 -8.95 -6.62 32.39
C ARG A 191 -9.08 -6.47 30.87
N TRP A 192 -8.00 -6.70 30.19
CA TRP A 192 -7.92 -6.47 28.75
C TRP A 192 -7.58 -7.74 28.01
N SER A 193 -8.20 -7.93 26.87
CA SER A 193 -8.01 -9.07 25.99
C SER A 193 -8.30 -8.66 24.55
N ILE A 194 -8.04 -9.53 23.61
CA ILE A 194 -8.45 -9.35 22.20
C ILE A 194 -9.48 -10.39 21.83
N SER A 195 -10.32 -10.06 20.86
CA SER A 195 -11.23 -10.99 20.19
C SER A 195 -11.07 -10.92 18.69
N GLY A 196 -11.48 -11.96 17.95
CA GLY A 196 -11.36 -12.00 16.49
C GLY A 196 -11.83 -13.32 15.89
N PRO A 197 -11.72 -13.46 14.56
CA PRO A 197 -12.08 -14.70 13.88
C PRO A 197 -11.08 -15.82 14.21
N ALA A 198 -11.45 -17.06 13.93
CA ALA A 198 -10.54 -18.20 14.07
C ALA A 198 -9.22 -17.98 13.34
N THR A 199 -8.11 -18.25 13.99
CA THR A 199 -6.75 -18.09 13.48
C THR A 199 -5.98 -19.39 13.58
N THR A 200 -4.99 -19.58 12.69
CA THR A 200 -4.07 -20.72 12.76
C THR A 200 -3.08 -20.56 13.90
N ILE A 201 -2.60 -19.32 14.11
CA ILE A 201 -1.67 -18.97 15.18
C ILE A 201 -2.12 -17.63 15.74
N LEU A 202 -2.24 -17.56 17.05
CA LEU A 202 -2.47 -16.33 17.81
C LEU A 202 -1.40 -16.22 18.89
N CYS A 203 -0.76 -15.06 18.99
CA CYS A 203 0.17 -14.77 20.06
C CYS A 203 0.10 -13.28 20.38
N TYR A 204 -0.17 -12.92 21.61
CA TYR A 204 -0.16 -11.52 22.06
C TYR A 204 0.23 -11.41 23.54
N THR A 205 0.66 -10.22 23.91
CA THR A 205 0.91 -9.83 25.30
C THR A 205 -0.01 -8.68 25.64
N SER A 206 -0.68 -8.72 26.77
CA SER A 206 -1.38 -7.57 27.33
C SER A 206 -0.68 -7.07 28.57
N GLU A 207 -0.50 -5.77 28.67
CA GLU A 207 0.11 -5.10 29.83
C GLU A 207 -0.76 -3.92 30.22
N TYR A 208 -1.12 -3.82 31.48
CA TYR A 208 -1.94 -2.72 31.98
C TYR A 208 -1.63 -2.38 33.42
N SER A 209 -1.86 -1.12 33.79
CA SER A 209 -1.53 -0.61 35.13
C SER A 209 -2.50 -1.13 36.18
N LEU A 210 -1.98 -1.69 37.25
CA LEU A 210 -2.74 -2.04 38.45
C LEU A 210 -2.90 -0.83 39.37
N ALA A 211 -1.87 -0.01 39.45
CA ALA A 211 -1.79 1.21 40.27
C ALA A 211 -0.74 2.13 39.64
N ALA A 212 -0.55 3.34 40.15
CA ALA A 212 0.43 4.28 39.63
C ALA A 212 1.87 3.72 39.53
N THR A 213 2.22 2.70 40.29
CA THR A 213 3.56 2.11 40.35
C THR A 213 3.59 0.61 40.08
N THR A 214 2.45 0.01 39.76
CA THR A 214 2.34 -1.45 39.57
C THR A 214 1.63 -1.78 38.29
N THR A 215 2.28 -2.63 37.46
CA THR A 215 1.76 -3.13 36.23
C THR A 215 1.48 -4.61 36.30
N THR A 216 0.41 -5.09 35.71
CA THR A 216 0.22 -6.52 35.47
C THR A 216 0.49 -6.82 34.00
N ARG A 217 1.03 -8.00 33.75
CA ARG A 217 1.33 -8.47 32.41
C ARG A 217 0.77 -9.87 32.23
N ASN A 218 0.12 -10.09 31.12
CA ASN A 218 -0.23 -11.41 30.66
C ASN A 218 0.59 -11.71 29.39
N ALA A 219 1.56 -12.59 29.51
CA ALA A 219 2.47 -12.94 28.44
C ALA A 219 2.07 -14.26 27.77
N ASN A 220 2.32 -14.37 26.46
CA ASN A 220 2.13 -15.59 25.69
C ASN A 220 0.66 -16.06 25.62
N ASN A 221 -0.28 -15.14 25.50
CA ASN A 221 -1.65 -15.50 25.24
C ASN A 221 -1.80 -16.07 23.81
N ILE A 222 -2.42 -17.21 23.74
CA ILE A 222 -2.67 -17.95 22.48
C ILE A 222 -4.16 -18.17 22.23
N THR A 223 -5.01 -17.57 23.06
CA THR A 223 -6.46 -17.75 23.02
C THR A 223 -7.13 -16.38 23.10
N TYR A 224 -8.18 -16.18 22.34
CA TYR A 224 -9.04 -15.01 22.46
C TYR A 224 -9.74 -14.97 23.81
N ASP A 225 -10.15 -13.77 24.23
CA ASP A 225 -10.91 -13.52 25.45
C ASP A 225 -10.28 -14.11 26.72
N LEU A 226 -8.95 -14.16 26.75
CA LEU A 226 -8.18 -14.62 27.90
C LEU A 226 -7.41 -13.45 28.53
N PRO A 227 -8.03 -12.62 29.37
CA PRO A 227 -7.35 -11.56 30.07
C PRO A 227 -6.43 -12.10 31.17
N ALA A 228 -5.53 -11.25 31.71
CA ALA A 228 -4.74 -11.61 32.87
C ALA A 228 -5.63 -12.03 34.07
N GLY A 229 -5.17 -13.00 34.85
CA GLY A 229 -5.93 -13.55 35.94
C GLY A 229 -6.24 -12.54 37.07
N SER A 230 -5.39 -11.51 37.23
CA SER A 230 -5.57 -10.45 38.22
C SER A 230 -6.32 -9.27 37.65
N SER A 231 -7.35 -8.80 38.31
CA SER A 231 -8.01 -7.53 37.96
C SER A 231 -7.08 -6.37 38.27
N ALA A 232 -6.94 -5.45 37.32
CA ALA A 232 -6.31 -4.17 37.59
C ALA A 232 -7.22 -3.36 38.53
N THR A 233 -6.65 -2.80 39.58
CA THR A 233 -7.30 -1.70 40.32
C THR A 233 -6.90 -0.40 39.60
N SER A 234 -7.87 0.38 39.20
CA SER A 234 -7.61 1.67 38.58
C SER A 234 -6.99 2.63 39.60
N ALA A 235 -5.97 3.37 39.19
CA ALA A 235 -5.31 4.36 40.06
C ALA A 235 -6.16 5.63 40.31
N GLY A 236 -7.28 5.83 39.65
CA GLY A 236 -8.14 6.98 39.84
C GLY A 236 -9.26 7.13 38.85
N THR A 237 -10.20 8.00 39.20
CA THR A 237 -11.36 8.34 38.34
C THR A 237 -11.05 9.45 37.34
N THR A 238 -9.97 10.17 37.56
CA THR A 238 -9.59 11.34 36.73
C THR A 238 -8.18 11.24 36.15
N THR A 239 -7.36 10.30 36.63
CA THR A 239 -6.01 10.06 36.09
C THR A 239 -6.09 8.90 35.09
N GLY A 240 -5.68 9.13 33.86
CA GLY A 240 -5.67 8.10 32.83
C GLY A 240 -4.71 6.96 33.16
N ASN A 241 -5.15 5.74 32.98
CA ASN A 241 -4.34 4.53 33.00
C ASN A 241 -4.07 4.10 31.55
N GLN A 242 -3.05 3.28 31.34
CA GLN A 242 -2.71 2.73 30.04
C GLN A 242 -2.79 1.21 30.06
N ALA A 243 -3.25 0.67 28.96
CA ALA A 243 -3.27 -0.75 28.65
C ALA A 243 -2.85 -0.96 27.18
#